data_7b43dd28b49396762be5b047d74723d3
#
_entry.id   7b43dd28b49396762be5b047d74723d3
#
_cell.length_a   1.000
_cell.length_b   1.000
_cell.length_c   1.000
_cell.angle_alpha   90.00
_cell.angle_beta   90.00
_cell.angle_gamma   90.00
#
_symmetry.space_group_name_H-M   'P 1'
#
loop_
_entity.id
_entity.type
_entity.pdbx_description
1 polymer ?
#
loop_
_entity_poly.entity_id
_entity_poly.type
_entity_poly.pdbx_seq_one_letter_code
_entity_poly.pdbx_strand_id
1 'polypeptide(L)'
;MEKWDRIVIRNGNPVMLGANKNEEGMNFAAEVLPEAEAALVLYQKGSAVPCREIPFTERMGKVCTMLVSGLNTKKYEYNFRIDGKIVQDPFAHGICGREQFGIRGNGENENQIRCTFLTEKEYDWEEDRFPEIPYRDLILYKVHVRGYTKQQKLPQKRRGTFSGLKEMIPYWKELGINAVELMPAYEFMELPYSNGKQSHMITEKRSQDRINYWGYVKGFYFAPKRSYCCLLYTSPSPRDRTRS
;
A
#
# COMPACT_ATOMS: atom_id res chain seq x y z
N MET A 1 -13.67 10.77 27.95
CA MET A 1 -12.23 10.97 27.64
C MET A 1 -11.67 9.64 27.19
N GLU A 2 -11.41 9.46 25.91
CA GLU A 2 -10.75 8.26 25.40
C GLU A 2 -9.35 8.18 26.01
N LYS A 3 -9.04 7.01 26.54
CA LYS A 3 -7.72 6.71 27.12
C LYS A 3 -6.75 6.57 25.95
N TRP A 4 -5.98 7.61 25.65
CA TRP A 4 -4.92 7.57 24.65
C TRP A 4 -3.93 6.46 24.97
N ASP A 5 -3.47 5.73 23.98
CA ASP A 5 -2.38 4.78 24.15
C ASP A 5 -1.16 5.52 24.74
N ARG A 6 -0.59 4.97 25.78
CA ARG A 6 0.57 5.56 26.45
C ARG A 6 1.79 5.28 25.57
N ILE A 7 2.04 6.17 24.62
CA ILE A 7 3.21 6.05 23.73
C ILE A 7 4.43 6.70 24.35
N VAL A 8 5.60 6.07 24.10
CA VAL A 8 6.92 6.59 24.44
C VAL A 8 7.70 6.77 23.15
N ILE A 9 8.34 7.93 22.99
CA ILE A 9 9.14 8.28 21.82
C ILE A 9 10.61 8.19 22.22
N ARG A 10 11.41 7.52 21.38
CA ARG A 10 12.86 7.37 21.51
C ARG A 10 13.53 7.57 20.15
N ASN A 11 14.85 7.59 20.14
CA ASN A 11 15.65 7.62 18.93
C ASN A 11 15.36 6.39 18.07
N GLY A 12 15.10 6.61 16.79
CA GLY A 12 14.83 5.56 15.83
C GLY A 12 16.07 5.10 15.08
N ASN A 13 15.87 4.11 14.21
CA ASN A 13 16.88 3.61 13.29
C ASN A 13 16.72 4.30 11.91
N PRO A 14 17.69 5.10 11.45
CA PRO A 14 17.60 5.82 10.18
C PRO A 14 17.79 4.93 8.94
N VAL A 15 18.30 3.72 9.10
CA VAL A 15 18.58 2.80 7.98
C VAL A 15 17.30 2.20 7.41
N MET A 16 16.29 2.00 8.26
CA MET A 16 15.01 1.38 7.88
C MET A 16 13.98 2.45 7.54
N LEU A 17 13.95 2.91 6.28
CA LEU A 17 12.95 3.90 5.83
C LEU A 17 11.51 3.35 5.90
N GLY A 18 10.56 4.27 6.13
CA GLY A 18 9.15 3.96 6.34
C GLY A 18 8.81 3.59 7.78
N ALA A 19 7.69 2.88 7.95
CA ALA A 19 7.22 2.40 9.24
C ALA A 19 7.52 0.91 9.41
N ASN A 20 8.48 0.58 10.27
CA ASN A 20 8.96 -0.78 10.46
C ASN A 20 8.80 -1.20 11.93
N LYS A 21 8.21 -2.37 12.15
CA LYS A 21 8.04 -2.93 13.48
C LYS A 21 9.32 -3.62 13.94
N ASN A 22 9.71 -3.38 15.20
CA ASN A 22 10.74 -4.12 15.90
C ASN A 22 10.23 -4.57 17.29
N GLU A 23 11.09 -5.17 18.10
CA GLU A 23 10.73 -5.67 19.43
C GLU A 23 10.30 -4.55 20.40
N GLU A 24 10.85 -3.34 20.25
CA GLU A 24 10.60 -2.20 21.15
C GLU A 24 9.39 -1.35 20.73
N GLY A 25 8.96 -1.43 19.45
CA GLY A 25 7.84 -0.62 18.96
C GLY A 25 7.79 -0.49 17.44
N MET A 26 7.36 0.67 16.99
CA MET A 26 7.30 1.03 15.57
C MET A 26 8.36 2.09 15.27
N ASN A 27 9.31 1.74 14.43
CA ASN A 27 10.31 2.67 13.91
C ASN A 27 9.74 3.42 12.71
N PHE A 28 9.88 4.74 12.72
CA PHE A 28 9.55 5.60 11.59
C PHE A 28 10.81 6.29 11.12
N ALA A 29 11.06 6.25 9.82
CA ALA A 29 12.15 6.98 9.19
C ALA A 29 11.72 7.55 7.85
N ALA A 30 11.97 8.83 7.62
CA ALA A 30 11.61 9.55 6.41
C ALA A 30 12.79 10.35 5.90
N GLU A 31 13.11 10.20 4.61
CA GLU A 31 14.08 11.07 3.93
C GLU A 31 13.41 12.40 3.58
N VAL A 32 14.01 13.50 4.03
CA VAL A 32 13.51 14.86 3.84
C VAL A 32 14.66 15.81 3.49
N LEU A 33 14.33 16.98 2.96
CA LEU A 33 15.34 18.02 2.73
C LEU A 33 15.98 18.44 4.06
N PRO A 34 17.26 18.88 4.08
CA PRO A 34 18.00 19.18 5.31
C PRO A 34 17.29 20.13 6.27
N GLU A 35 16.63 21.16 5.75
CA GLU A 35 15.96 22.20 6.54
C GLU A 35 14.45 21.93 6.75
N ALA A 36 13.92 20.84 6.17
CA ALA A 36 12.50 20.57 6.23
C ALA A 36 12.05 20.14 7.62
N GLU A 37 10.95 20.68 8.09
CA GLU A 37 10.26 20.21 9.30
C GLU A 37 9.46 18.95 8.97
N ALA A 38 9.58 17.93 9.82
CA ALA A 38 8.86 16.68 9.63
C ALA A 38 8.15 16.23 10.91
N ALA A 39 6.95 15.68 10.74
CA ALA A 39 6.16 15.09 11.83
C ALA A 39 5.45 13.82 11.37
N LEU A 40 5.24 12.91 12.30
CA LEU A 40 4.34 11.76 12.15
C LEU A 40 2.91 12.22 12.47
N VAL A 41 1.98 11.99 11.55
CA VAL A 41 0.56 12.29 11.74
C VAL A 41 -0.20 10.98 11.87
N LEU A 42 -0.87 10.79 13.00
CA LEU A 42 -1.68 9.62 13.29
C LEU A 42 -3.16 9.90 13.11
N TYR A 43 -3.87 8.90 12.60
CA TYR A 43 -5.31 8.90 12.41
C TYR A 43 -5.91 7.69 13.11
N GLN A 44 -7.08 7.83 13.69
CA GLN A 44 -7.87 6.65 14.06
C GLN A 44 -8.27 5.90 12.78
N LYS A 45 -8.21 4.58 12.79
CA LYS A 45 -8.51 3.76 11.62
C LYS A 45 -9.89 4.09 11.04
N GLY A 46 -9.90 4.38 9.75
CA GLY A 46 -11.09 4.79 9.02
C GLY A 46 -11.44 6.28 9.11
N SER A 47 -10.74 7.07 9.94
CA SER A 47 -10.94 8.52 10.04
C SER A 47 -9.95 9.26 9.13
N ALA A 48 -10.43 10.26 8.39
CA ALA A 48 -9.58 11.21 7.66
C ALA A 48 -9.24 12.47 8.50
N VAL A 49 -9.59 12.48 9.78
CA VAL A 49 -9.23 13.56 10.70
C VAL A 49 -8.03 13.14 11.51
N PRO A 50 -6.93 13.92 11.47
CA PRO A 50 -5.76 13.67 12.32
C PRO A 50 -6.16 13.67 13.79
N CYS A 51 -5.65 12.69 14.55
CA CYS A 51 -5.88 12.61 15.98
C CYS A 51 -4.65 12.97 16.80
N ARG A 52 -3.46 12.85 16.21
CA ARG A 52 -2.21 13.20 16.87
C ARG A 52 -1.14 13.55 15.84
N GLU A 53 -0.32 14.54 16.16
CA GLU A 53 0.87 14.89 15.40
C GLU A 53 2.09 14.86 16.33
N ILE A 54 3.17 14.22 15.88
CA ILE A 54 4.39 13.99 16.67
C ILE A 54 5.57 14.46 15.83
N PRO A 55 6.22 15.57 16.18
CA PRO A 55 7.41 16.03 15.49
C PRO A 55 8.53 14.99 15.57
N PHE A 56 9.29 14.84 14.50
CA PHE A 56 10.54 14.07 14.54
C PHE A 56 11.56 14.84 15.37
N THR A 57 12.13 14.17 16.36
CA THR A 57 13.13 14.76 17.28
C THR A 57 14.55 14.47 16.87
N GLU A 58 14.76 13.41 16.09
CA GLU A 58 16.08 12.94 15.67
C GLU A 58 16.24 13.04 14.17
N ARG A 59 17.45 13.44 13.76
CA ARG A 59 17.84 13.53 12.36
C ARG A 59 19.27 13.04 12.15
N MET A 60 19.46 12.20 11.15
CA MET A 60 20.78 11.79 10.69
C MET A 60 20.92 12.13 9.20
N GLY A 61 21.66 13.16 8.87
CA GLY A 61 21.74 13.69 7.51
C GLY A 61 20.38 14.14 6.99
N LYS A 62 19.89 13.49 5.94
CA LYS A 62 18.56 13.74 5.36
C LYS A 62 17.44 12.89 5.97
N VAL A 63 17.73 11.99 6.89
CA VAL A 63 16.73 11.09 7.44
C VAL A 63 16.28 11.56 8.82
N CYS A 64 15.00 11.89 8.94
CA CYS A 64 14.33 12.06 10.22
C CYS A 64 13.86 10.70 10.73
N THR A 65 14.06 10.41 12.02
CA THR A 65 13.71 9.11 12.58
C THR A 65 13.17 9.21 14.00
N MET A 66 12.30 8.27 14.37
CA MET A 66 11.82 8.05 15.73
C MET A 66 11.37 6.62 15.94
N LEU A 67 11.51 6.14 17.18
CA LEU A 67 10.92 4.89 17.65
C LEU A 67 9.72 5.21 18.54
N VAL A 68 8.55 4.69 18.22
CA VAL A 68 7.31 4.89 18.97
C VAL A 68 6.91 3.58 19.62
N SER A 69 7.13 3.46 20.92
CA SER A 69 6.72 2.31 21.73
C SER A 69 5.29 2.49 22.24
N GLY A 70 4.54 1.38 22.37
CA GLY A 70 3.16 1.39 22.87
C GLY A 70 2.10 1.81 21.84
N LEU A 71 2.48 2.03 20.57
CA LEU A 71 1.53 2.35 19.51
C LEU A 71 0.72 1.12 19.11
N ASN A 72 -0.60 1.20 19.21
CA ASN A 72 -1.50 0.15 18.75
C ASN A 72 -1.76 0.27 17.24
N THR A 73 -0.93 -0.39 16.43
CA THR A 73 -1.00 -0.36 14.97
C THR A 73 -2.33 -0.88 14.38
N LYS A 74 -3.14 -1.60 15.17
CA LYS A 74 -4.48 -2.06 14.73
C LYS A 74 -5.52 -0.95 14.80
N LYS A 75 -5.29 0.09 15.62
CA LYS A 75 -6.21 1.22 15.81
C LYS A 75 -5.89 2.43 14.95
N TYR A 76 -4.65 2.56 14.48
CA TYR A 76 -4.19 3.76 13.82
C TYR A 76 -3.76 3.52 12.37
N GLU A 77 -3.82 4.59 11.60
CA GLU A 77 -3.24 4.82 10.28
C GLU A 77 -2.32 6.04 10.39
N TYR A 78 -1.44 6.26 9.42
CA TYR A 78 -0.49 7.37 9.51
C TYR A 78 -0.22 8.03 8.16
N ASN A 79 0.33 9.23 8.21
CA ASN A 79 1.05 9.93 7.15
C ASN A 79 2.23 10.67 7.77
N PHE A 80 3.04 11.28 6.94
CA PHE A 80 4.00 12.29 7.39
C PHE A 80 3.45 13.69 7.08
N ARG A 81 3.85 14.69 7.87
CA ARG A 81 3.74 16.09 7.53
C ARG A 81 5.14 16.61 7.27
N ILE A 82 5.40 17.18 6.09
CA ILE A 82 6.69 17.74 5.71
C ILE A 82 6.42 19.18 5.24
N ASP A 83 7.04 20.17 5.88
CA ASP A 83 6.84 21.60 5.63
C ASP A 83 5.35 21.96 5.55
N GLY A 84 4.59 21.52 6.54
CA GLY A 84 3.15 21.79 6.66
C GLY A 84 2.24 20.98 5.73
N LYS A 85 2.78 20.16 4.81
CA LYS A 85 2.00 19.37 3.84
C LYS A 85 1.92 17.91 4.25
N ILE A 86 0.74 17.32 4.10
CA ILE A 86 0.56 15.87 4.29
C ILE A 86 1.19 15.12 3.09
N VAL A 87 2.06 14.17 3.42
CA VAL A 87 2.77 13.32 2.47
C VAL A 87 2.61 11.87 2.90
N GLN A 88 2.25 11.00 1.97
CA GLN A 88 2.23 9.56 2.20
C GLN A 88 3.66 9.02 2.21
N ASP A 89 3.90 8.02 3.04
CA ASP A 89 5.17 7.31 3.11
C ASP A 89 5.41 6.49 1.84
N PRO A 90 6.46 6.76 1.06
CA PRO A 90 6.77 5.98 -0.14
C PRO A 90 7.08 4.51 0.14
N PHE A 91 7.49 4.20 1.37
CA PHE A 91 7.82 2.85 1.84
C PHE A 91 6.66 2.17 2.57
N ALA A 92 5.46 2.78 2.57
CA ALA A 92 4.30 2.20 3.20
C ALA A 92 3.96 0.81 2.63
N HIS A 93 3.66 -0.13 3.50
CA HIS A 93 3.25 -1.48 3.13
C HIS A 93 1.76 -1.61 2.81
N GLY A 94 0.98 -0.57 3.04
CA GLY A 94 -0.42 -0.52 2.67
C GLY A 94 -0.94 0.92 2.64
N ILE A 95 -1.94 1.12 1.78
CA ILE A 95 -2.61 2.41 1.60
C ILE A 95 -4.11 2.22 1.80
N CYS A 96 -4.77 3.13 2.48
CA CYS A 96 -6.22 3.20 2.60
C CYS A 96 -6.76 4.51 2.00
N GLY A 97 -8.08 4.56 1.80
CA GLY A 97 -8.75 5.68 1.12
C GLY A 97 -8.81 5.54 -0.40
N ARG A 98 -8.40 4.37 -0.94
CA ARG A 98 -8.40 4.04 -2.37
C ARG A 98 -8.98 2.65 -2.67
N GLU A 99 -10.03 2.30 -1.98
CA GLU A 99 -10.64 0.97 -2.06
C GLU A 99 -11.34 0.71 -3.40
N GLN A 100 -11.75 1.77 -4.11
CA GLN A 100 -12.51 1.66 -5.34
C GLN A 100 -11.67 2.10 -6.55
N PHE A 101 -11.51 1.21 -7.52
CA PHE A 101 -10.76 1.47 -8.74
C PHE A 101 -11.44 2.53 -9.61
N GLY A 102 -10.68 3.55 -10.01
CA GLY A 102 -11.12 4.59 -10.93
C GLY A 102 -12.09 5.60 -10.33
N ILE A 103 -12.27 5.61 -9.01
CA ILE A 103 -13.06 6.63 -8.32
C ILE A 103 -12.12 7.66 -7.71
N ARG A 104 -12.38 8.92 -8.02
CA ARG A 104 -11.74 10.04 -7.33
C ARG A 104 -12.24 10.02 -5.89
N GLY A 105 -11.31 10.04 -4.95
CA GLY A 105 -11.62 10.45 -3.60
C GLY A 105 -12.09 11.92 -3.60
N ASN A 106 -12.69 12.35 -2.50
CA ASN A 106 -13.02 13.78 -2.31
C ASN A 106 -11.69 14.56 -2.28
N GLY A 107 -11.27 15.06 -3.44
CA GLY A 107 -9.94 15.64 -3.69
C GLY A 107 -9.61 16.90 -2.86
N GLU A 108 -10.51 17.33 -2.00
CA GLU A 108 -10.35 18.47 -1.09
C GLU A 108 -9.73 18.09 0.26
N ASN A 109 -9.71 16.80 0.62
CA ASN A 109 -9.17 16.34 1.90
C ASN A 109 -7.79 15.71 1.71
N GLU A 110 -6.73 16.44 2.03
CA GLU A 110 -5.34 15.96 1.99
C GLU A 110 -5.10 14.71 2.86
N ASN A 111 -5.93 14.50 3.89
CA ASN A 111 -5.83 13.39 4.83
C ASN A 111 -6.62 12.15 4.39
N GLN A 112 -7.25 12.16 3.23
CA GLN A 112 -8.08 11.04 2.77
C GLN A 112 -7.27 9.78 2.50
N ILE A 113 -6.07 9.93 1.91
CA ILE A 113 -5.16 8.82 1.63
C ILE A 113 -4.20 8.70 2.81
N ARG A 114 -4.17 7.51 3.44
CA ARG A 114 -3.34 7.26 4.60
C ARG A 114 -2.57 5.95 4.44
N CYS A 115 -1.42 5.90 5.06
CA CYS A 115 -0.58 4.72 5.14
C CYS A 115 -1.06 3.81 6.26
N THR A 116 -0.99 2.50 6.04
CA THR A 116 -1.37 1.49 7.02
C THR A 116 -0.15 0.70 7.47
N PHE A 117 -0.20 0.20 8.71
CA PHE A 117 0.85 -0.64 9.26
C PHE A 117 0.68 -2.09 8.80
N LEU A 118 1.80 -2.78 8.59
CA LEU A 118 1.81 -4.24 8.58
C LEU A 118 1.52 -4.71 10.01
N THR A 119 0.34 -5.24 10.23
CA THR A 119 -0.11 -5.69 11.55
C THR A 119 -0.15 -7.20 11.68
N GLU A 120 0.14 -7.90 10.61
CA GLU A 120 -0.04 -9.33 10.56
C GLU A 120 1.24 -10.08 10.92
N LYS A 121 1.04 -11.26 11.51
CA LYS A 121 2.09 -12.26 11.66
C LYS A 121 2.66 -12.55 10.27
N GLU A 122 3.94 -12.87 10.22
CA GLU A 122 4.54 -13.43 9.02
C GLU A 122 3.61 -14.52 8.47
N TYR A 123 3.41 -14.48 7.15
CA TYR A 123 2.60 -15.49 6.49
C TYR A 123 3.25 -16.84 6.69
N ASP A 124 2.50 -17.78 7.27
CA ASP A 124 2.96 -19.16 7.43
C ASP A 124 2.94 -19.86 6.06
N TRP A 125 4.11 -20.06 5.49
CA TRP A 125 4.28 -20.76 4.23
C TRP A 125 4.14 -22.28 4.38
N GLU A 126 4.03 -22.81 5.61
CA GLU A 126 3.93 -24.23 5.90
C GLU A 126 5.12 -24.99 5.22
N GLU A 127 4.80 -25.95 4.38
CA GLU A 127 5.78 -26.71 3.59
C GLU A 127 5.96 -26.19 2.15
N ASP A 128 5.39 -25.02 1.82
CA ASP A 128 5.49 -24.46 0.47
C ASP A 128 6.94 -24.08 0.14
N ARG A 129 7.42 -24.60 -0.95
CA ARG A 129 8.78 -24.36 -1.44
C ARG A 129 8.73 -23.72 -2.82
N PHE A 130 9.76 -22.95 -3.11
CA PHE A 130 9.95 -22.42 -4.45
C PHE A 130 10.11 -23.57 -5.44
N PRO A 131 9.35 -23.63 -6.56
CA PRO A 131 9.30 -24.80 -7.43
C PRO A 131 10.56 -25.03 -8.29
N GLU A 132 11.57 -24.16 -8.25
CA GLU A 132 12.86 -24.25 -8.94
C GLU A 132 12.76 -24.67 -10.43
N ILE A 133 11.78 -24.14 -11.16
CA ILE A 133 11.56 -24.45 -12.57
C ILE A 133 12.70 -23.85 -13.41
N PRO A 134 13.43 -24.63 -14.22
CA PRO A 134 14.45 -24.10 -15.10
C PRO A 134 13.89 -23.07 -16.09
N TYR A 135 14.64 -22.03 -16.40
CA TYR A 135 14.20 -20.96 -17.33
C TYR A 135 13.68 -21.47 -18.66
N ARG A 136 14.30 -22.51 -19.22
CA ARG A 136 13.90 -23.14 -20.50
C ARG A 136 12.52 -23.79 -20.44
N ASP A 137 12.04 -24.14 -19.25
CA ASP A 137 10.79 -24.85 -19.02
C ASP A 137 9.67 -23.91 -18.52
N LEU A 138 9.97 -22.59 -18.40
CA LEU A 138 9.00 -21.59 -17.99
C LEU A 138 7.98 -21.30 -19.10
N ILE A 139 6.71 -21.44 -18.77
CA ILE A 139 5.58 -20.97 -19.58
C ILE A 139 4.97 -19.80 -18.82
N LEU A 140 5.44 -18.59 -19.16
CA LEU A 140 5.08 -17.35 -18.48
C LEU A 140 3.79 -16.76 -19.04
N TYR A 141 2.84 -16.49 -18.17
CA TYR A 141 1.60 -15.81 -18.52
C TYR A 141 1.49 -14.44 -17.85
N LYS A 142 1.49 -13.38 -18.63
CA LYS A 142 1.36 -12.01 -18.13
C LYS A 142 -0.09 -11.60 -18.02
N VAL A 143 -0.55 -11.22 -16.82
CA VAL A 143 -1.94 -10.92 -16.55
C VAL A 143 -2.15 -9.61 -15.80
N HIS A 144 -3.24 -8.92 -16.11
CA HIS A 144 -3.69 -7.76 -15.36
C HIS A 144 -4.73 -8.20 -14.33
N VAL A 145 -4.47 -7.95 -13.03
CA VAL A 145 -5.31 -8.43 -11.93
C VAL A 145 -6.79 -8.15 -12.15
N ARG A 146 -7.12 -6.89 -12.41
CA ARG A 146 -8.52 -6.47 -12.61
C ARG A 146 -9.07 -6.94 -13.95
N GLY A 147 -8.32 -6.74 -15.04
CA GLY A 147 -8.79 -7.03 -16.39
C GLY A 147 -9.14 -8.49 -16.60
N TYR A 148 -8.33 -9.38 -16.06
CA TYR A 148 -8.47 -10.81 -16.30
C TYR A 148 -9.76 -11.40 -15.72
N THR A 149 -10.19 -10.94 -14.54
CA THR A 149 -11.32 -11.55 -13.83
C THR A 149 -12.58 -10.69 -13.74
N LYS A 150 -12.53 -9.42 -14.18
CA LYS A 150 -13.67 -8.49 -14.03
C LYS A 150 -14.95 -8.96 -14.71
N GLN A 151 -14.83 -9.62 -15.84
CA GLN A 151 -15.95 -10.15 -16.63
C GLN A 151 -16.22 -11.65 -16.43
N GLN A 152 -15.43 -12.33 -15.59
CA GLN A 152 -15.60 -13.74 -15.32
C GLN A 152 -16.86 -14.02 -14.48
N LYS A 153 -17.39 -15.24 -14.60
CA LYS A 153 -18.53 -15.73 -13.80
C LYS A 153 -18.10 -16.04 -12.37
N LEU A 154 -17.66 -15.02 -11.64
CA LEU A 154 -17.24 -15.09 -10.26
C LEU A 154 -18.19 -14.27 -9.37
N PRO A 155 -18.25 -14.53 -8.06
CA PRO A 155 -18.94 -13.65 -7.11
C PRO A 155 -18.46 -12.21 -7.27
N GLN A 156 -19.38 -11.24 -7.24
CA GLN A 156 -19.08 -9.82 -7.50
C GLN A 156 -17.89 -9.29 -6.70
N LYS A 157 -17.78 -9.69 -5.42
CA LYS A 157 -16.68 -9.28 -4.52
C LYS A 157 -15.30 -9.79 -4.93
N ARG A 158 -15.23 -10.86 -5.75
CA ARG A 158 -13.96 -11.45 -6.22
C ARG A 158 -13.56 -10.97 -7.60
N ARG A 159 -14.50 -10.38 -8.37
CA ARG A 159 -14.22 -9.90 -9.75
C ARG A 159 -13.24 -8.74 -9.73
N GLY A 160 -12.16 -8.86 -10.48
CA GLY A 160 -11.13 -7.84 -10.62
C GLY A 160 -10.21 -7.73 -9.40
N THR A 161 -10.05 -8.79 -8.61
CA THR A 161 -9.24 -8.83 -7.41
C THR A 161 -8.22 -9.97 -7.44
N PHE A 162 -7.22 -9.92 -6.54
CA PHE A 162 -6.27 -11.03 -6.33
C PHE A 162 -6.99 -12.35 -6.02
N SER A 163 -8.11 -12.30 -5.27
CA SER A 163 -8.91 -13.48 -5.00
C SER A 163 -9.55 -14.07 -6.25
N GLY A 164 -9.95 -13.21 -7.18
CA GLY A 164 -10.47 -13.66 -8.46
C GLY A 164 -9.39 -14.32 -9.30
N LEU A 165 -8.15 -13.82 -9.28
CA LEU A 165 -7.04 -14.47 -9.97
C LEU A 165 -6.75 -15.87 -9.41
N LYS A 166 -6.83 -16.04 -8.09
CA LYS A 166 -6.65 -17.35 -7.47
C LYS A 166 -7.61 -18.41 -8.02
N GLU A 167 -8.85 -18.04 -8.32
CA GLU A 167 -9.84 -18.95 -8.91
C GLU A 167 -9.46 -19.40 -10.34
N MET A 168 -8.53 -18.72 -10.99
CA MET A 168 -8.06 -19.04 -12.34
C MET A 168 -6.88 -20.01 -12.36
N ILE A 169 -6.28 -20.31 -11.23
CA ILE A 169 -5.11 -21.21 -11.13
C ILE A 169 -5.37 -22.61 -11.76
N PRO A 170 -6.52 -23.27 -11.51
CA PRO A 170 -6.79 -24.56 -12.15
C PRO A 170 -6.77 -24.49 -13.68
N TYR A 171 -7.40 -23.47 -14.24
CA TYR A 171 -7.41 -23.24 -15.69
C TYR A 171 -6.00 -22.96 -16.24
N TRP A 172 -5.18 -22.20 -15.56
CA TRP A 172 -3.80 -21.95 -15.96
C TRP A 172 -2.95 -23.22 -15.94
N LYS A 173 -3.17 -24.09 -14.95
CA LYS A 173 -2.52 -25.41 -14.90
C LYS A 173 -2.93 -26.30 -16.05
N GLU A 174 -4.20 -26.30 -16.43
CA GLU A 174 -4.72 -27.03 -17.61
C GLU A 174 -4.07 -26.54 -18.90
N LEU A 175 -3.82 -25.23 -19.02
CA LEU A 175 -3.10 -24.63 -20.15
C LEU A 175 -1.59 -24.91 -20.13
N GLY A 176 -1.06 -25.54 -19.08
CA GLY A 176 0.37 -25.77 -18.90
C GLY A 176 1.16 -24.55 -18.43
N ILE A 177 0.49 -23.49 -17.99
CA ILE A 177 1.15 -22.28 -17.45
C ILE A 177 1.74 -22.62 -16.08
N ASN A 178 3.02 -22.35 -15.89
CA ASN A 178 3.73 -22.62 -14.64
C ASN A 178 4.34 -21.37 -13.98
N ALA A 179 4.25 -20.20 -14.64
CA ALA A 179 4.66 -18.94 -14.09
C ALA A 179 3.67 -17.82 -14.47
N VAL A 180 3.39 -16.90 -13.55
CA VAL A 180 2.49 -15.76 -13.77
C VAL A 180 3.24 -14.47 -13.46
N GLU A 181 3.28 -13.56 -14.45
CA GLU A 181 3.74 -12.18 -14.27
C GLU A 181 2.53 -11.28 -14.08
N LEU A 182 2.42 -10.65 -12.92
CA LEU A 182 1.38 -9.66 -12.70
C LEU A 182 1.80 -8.32 -13.33
N MET A 183 0.92 -7.72 -14.13
CA MET A 183 1.03 -6.31 -14.48
C MET A 183 0.92 -5.48 -13.18
N PRO A 184 1.29 -4.17 -13.17
CA PRO A 184 1.41 -3.40 -11.94
C PRO A 184 0.32 -3.71 -10.92
N ALA A 185 0.73 -4.33 -9.82
CA ALA A 185 -0.12 -4.79 -8.72
C ALA A 185 0.12 -4.00 -7.43
N TYR A 186 1.09 -3.07 -7.44
CA TYR A 186 1.34 -2.12 -6.37
C TYR A 186 0.32 -0.96 -6.39
N GLU A 187 0.23 -0.19 -5.32
CA GLU A 187 -0.68 0.96 -5.26
C GLU A 187 -0.21 2.10 -6.17
N PHE A 188 -0.95 2.37 -7.23
CA PHE A 188 -0.71 3.46 -8.17
C PHE A 188 -1.95 4.33 -8.34
N MET A 189 -1.79 5.53 -8.89
CA MET A 189 -2.89 6.44 -9.18
C MET A 189 -3.53 6.13 -10.52
N GLU A 190 -4.83 5.81 -10.51
CA GLU A 190 -5.61 5.59 -11.72
C GLU A 190 -6.04 6.88 -12.38
N LEU A 191 -6.29 7.91 -11.59
CA LEU A 191 -6.76 9.21 -12.06
C LEU A 191 -5.74 10.30 -11.77
N PRO A 192 -5.50 11.24 -12.68
CA PRO A 192 -4.63 12.37 -12.42
C PRO A 192 -5.19 13.24 -11.29
N TYR A 193 -4.31 13.87 -10.52
CA TYR A 193 -4.73 14.86 -9.52
C TYR A 193 -5.49 16.02 -10.16
N SER A 194 -6.61 16.43 -9.58
CA SER A 194 -7.45 17.52 -10.08
C SER A 194 -6.83 18.93 -9.91
N ASN A 195 -5.73 19.06 -9.17
CA ASN A 195 -5.15 20.36 -8.77
C ASN A 195 -4.15 20.94 -9.78
N GLY A 196 -4.36 20.77 -11.09
CA GLY A 196 -3.63 21.53 -12.12
C GLY A 196 -2.09 21.40 -12.15
N LYS A 197 -1.49 20.77 -11.16
CA LYS A 197 -0.07 20.41 -11.16
C LYS A 197 0.10 19.13 -11.95
N GLN A 198 0.38 19.30 -13.21
CA GLN A 198 0.72 18.24 -14.15
C GLN A 198 1.76 17.31 -13.53
N SER A 199 1.41 16.04 -13.46
CA SER A 199 2.44 15.00 -13.46
C SER A 199 3.28 15.22 -14.72
N HIS A 200 4.57 15.47 -14.59
CA HIS A 200 5.50 15.76 -15.68
C HIS A 200 5.63 14.65 -16.75
N MET A 201 4.75 13.66 -16.75
CA MET A 201 4.80 12.51 -17.66
C MET A 201 3.66 12.43 -18.68
N ILE A 202 2.74 13.40 -18.74
CA ILE A 202 1.67 13.39 -19.76
C ILE A 202 1.66 14.74 -20.47
N THR A 203 2.38 14.82 -21.57
CA THR A 203 2.54 16.00 -22.44
C THR A 203 1.40 16.24 -23.42
N GLU A 204 0.24 15.61 -23.29
CA GLU A 204 -0.89 15.85 -24.18
C GLU A 204 -2.14 16.25 -23.41
N LYS A 205 -2.85 17.28 -23.91
CA LYS A 205 -4.21 17.67 -23.54
C LYS A 205 -5.19 16.52 -23.79
N ARG A 206 -5.14 15.45 -22.97
CA ARG A 206 -6.10 14.35 -23.04
C ARG A 206 -7.17 14.56 -21.97
N SER A 207 -8.40 14.26 -22.35
CA SER A 207 -9.61 14.44 -21.54
C SER A 207 -9.37 14.01 -20.09
N GLN A 208 -9.80 14.83 -19.15
CA GLN A 208 -9.65 14.67 -17.69
C GLN A 208 -10.23 13.34 -17.14
N ASP A 209 -10.88 12.53 -17.97
CA ASP A 209 -11.64 11.34 -17.58
C ASP A 209 -10.96 10.02 -17.94
N ARG A 210 -9.74 10.03 -18.47
CA ARG A 210 -9.04 8.79 -18.82
C ARG A 210 -8.39 8.17 -17.58
N ILE A 211 -8.82 6.95 -17.27
CA ILE A 211 -8.25 6.13 -16.20
C ILE A 211 -6.93 5.53 -16.70
N ASN A 212 -5.87 5.63 -15.89
CA ASN A 212 -4.67 4.81 -16.06
C ASN A 212 -5.00 3.38 -15.62
N TYR A 213 -5.41 2.58 -16.59
CA TYR A 213 -5.85 1.21 -16.34
C TYR A 213 -4.68 0.26 -16.04
N TRP A 214 -3.57 0.46 -16.77
CA TRP A 214 -2.45 -0.48 -16.78
C TRP A 214 -1.48 -0.33 -15.60
N GLY A 215 -1.39 0.85 -15.00
CA GLY A 215 -0.63 1.10 -13.78
C GLY A 215 0.88 1.27 -13.95
N TYR A 216 1.42 1.37 -15.17
CA TYR A 216 2.85 1.60 -15.42
C TYR A 216 3.25 3.05 -15.13
N VAL A 217 3.12 3.46 -13.89
CA VAL A 217 3.47 4.79 -13.37
C VAL A 217 4.10 4.66 -11.99
N LYS A 218 4.69 5.73 -11.49
CA LYS A 218 5.18 5.79 -10.11
C LYS A 218 4.04 5.52 -9.12
N GLY A 219 4.34 4.77 -8.06
CA GLY A 219 3.38 4.42 -7.01
C GLY A 219 4.07 4.00 -5.73
N PHE A 220 3.31 3.42 -4.84
CA PHE A 220 3.78 2.86 -3.58
C PHE A 220 4.17 1.39 -3.82
N TYR A 221 5.42 1.17 -4.20
CA TYR A 221 5.90 -0.13 -4.68
C TYR A 221 5.83 -1.25 -3.64
N PHE A 222 5.81 -0.90 -2.35
CA PHE A 222 5.72 -1.85 -1.24
C PHE A 222 4.28 -2.10 -0.77
N ALA A 223 3.32 -1.33 -1.29
CA ALA A 223 1.91 -1.48 -0.96
C ALA A 223 1.16 -2.17 -2.11
N PRO A 224 0.43 -3.26 -1.86
CA PRO A 224 -0.42 -3.86 -2.88
C PRO A 224 -1.56 -2.91 -3.27
N LYS A 225 -1.99 -2.98 -4.53
CA LYS A 225 -3.09 -2.18 -5.05
C LYS A 225 -4.36 -2.40 -4.24
N ARG A 226 -4.78 -1.39 -3.48
CA ARG A 226 -5.90 -1.50 -2.54
C ARG A 226 -7.20 -1.93 -3.20
N SER A 227 -7.49 -1.41 -4.38
CA SER A 227 -8.70 -1.75 -5.13
C SER A 227 -8.69 -3.16 -5.75
N TYR A 228 -7.55 -3.87 -5.72
CA TYR A 228 -7.44 -5.27 -6.11
C TYR A 228 -7.53 -6.22 -4.90
N CYS A 229 -7.51 -5.68 -3.69
CA CYS A 229 -7.74 -6.46 -2.48
C CYS A 229 -9.23 -6.73 -2.29
N CYS A 230 -9.59 -7.87 -1.72
CA CYS A 230 -10.96 -8.10 -1.29
C CYS A 230 -11.24 -7.25 -0.04
N LEU A 231 -12.40 -6.59 0.02
CA LEU A 231 -12.78 -5.69 1.12
C LEU A 231 -12.74 -6.34 2.52
N LEU A 232 -12.73 -7.68 2.59
CA LEU A 232 -12.74 -8.42 3.85
C LEU A 232 -11.33 -8.69 4.41
N TYR A 233 -10.26 -8.46 3.63
CA TYR A 233 -8.90 -8.80 4.02
C TYR A 233 -7.92 -7.71 3.62
N THR A 234 -7.04 -7.39 4.54
CA THR A 234 -5.98 -6.38 4.35
C THR A 234 -4.73 -6.94 3.68
N SER A 235 -4.60 -8.27 3.59
CA SER A 235 -3.48 -8.94 2.96
C SER A 235 -3.82 -9.49 1.57
N PRO A 236 -2.96 -9.31 0.57
CA PRO A 236 -3.09 -9.90 -0.76
C PRO A 236 -2.63 -11.36 -0.83
N SER A 237 -2.23 -11.98 0.28
CA SER A 237 -1.73 -13.35 0.26
C SER A 237 -2.75 -14.33 -0.35
N PRO A 238 -2.37 -15.14 -1.33
CA PRO A 238 -3.24 -16.15 -1.93
C PRO A 238 -3.72 -17.20 -0.94
N ARG A 239 -2.99 -17.42 0.17
CA ARG A 239 -3.29 -18.46 1.16
C ARG A 239 -4.24 -18.05 2.28
N ASP A 240 -4.42 -16.77 2.54
CA ASP A 240 -5.34 -16.28 3.60
C ASP A 240 -6.78 -16.77 3.47
N ARG A 241 -7.11 -17.57 2.46
CA ARG A 241 -8.48 -17.87 2.05
C ARG A 241 -8.80 -19.34 1.85
N THR A 242 -7.90 -20.21 2.18
CA THR A 242 -8.14 -21.66 2.08
C THR A 242 -8.65 -22.29 3.35
N ARG A 243 -8.80 -21.50 4.43
CA ARG A 243 -9.42 -21.97 5.69
C ARG A 243 -10.79 -21.33 5.86
N SER A 244 -11.78 -21.89 5.22
CA SER A 244 -13.20 -21.81 5.57
C SER A 244 -13.80 -23.19 5.40
#